data_50e9be86bc5c095361b8c81118fc3414
#
_entry.id   50e9be86bc5c095361b8c81118fc3414
#
_cell.length_a   1.000
_cell.length_b   1.000
_cell.length_c   1.000
_cell.angle_alpha   90.00
_cell.angle_beta   90.00
_cell.angle_gamma   90.00
#
_symmetry.space_group_name_H-M   'P 1'
#
loop_
_entity.id
_entity.type
_entity.pdbx_description
1 polymer ?
#
loop_
_entity_poly.entity_id
_entity_poly.type
_entity_poly.pdbx_seq_one_letter_code
_entity_poly.pdbx_strand_id
1 'polypeptide(L)'
;MAKQEDVFKTIVAHAKEYGFVFQSSEIYDGLSAVYDYGQNGVELKNNIKRYWWEAMTMLHDNIVGIDSAIFMHPTIWKASGHVDAFNDPLIDNRDSKKRYRADVLIEDEIAKIDDKINKEVAKAAKRFGDAFDEAQFRATNARVLEHQKKRDELHQRFSDAMNANDLNELKQIILDYEIVDPISGTKNWTDVRQFNLMFKTEMGSTADGAMDVYLRPETAQGIFVNYLNVQKTGRMRIPFGIAQIGKAFRNEIVARQFIFRMREFEQMEMQFFVRPGEEMKWFDYWRATRLKWHKALGLGDAKYRYHDHEKLAHYANAATDIEFEMPFGFKEVEGIHSRTNFDLSQHEKYSGKKIQYFDPELNQSYVPYVIETSIGVDRMFLSVFCSCYEDQDLGNGDRRVVLHFPAALAPVKCAVLPLVKKDGLPEKAREIQHKLRFDFTCQVDEKDSIGKRYRRQDAIGTPFCITVDHQTLEDNTVTLRHRDTMEQERVNADDLEKILAEKVSLNSLLKKLL
;
A
#
# COMPACT_ATOMS: atom_id res chain seq x y z
N MET A 1 -16.41 -14.82 6.88
CA MET A 1 -16.13 -14.43 5.48
C MET A 1 -17.29 -13.63 4.85
N ALA A 2 -18.53 -14.12 4.73
CA ALA A 2 -19.63 -13.36 4.10
C ALA A 2 -19.87 -11.96 4.69
N LYS A 3 -19.86 -11.80 6.03
CA LYS A 3 -19.99 -10.48 6.68
C LYS A 3 -18.86 -9.49 6.38
N GLN A 4 -17.62 -9.96 6.23
CA GLN A 4 -16.45 -9.12 5.93
C GLN A 4 -16.43 -8.67 4.46
N GLU A 5 -16.86 -9.53 3.56
CA GLU A 5 -17.00 -9.20 2.14
C GLU A 5 -18.09 -8.14 1.89
N ASP A 6 -19.18 -8.18 2.63
CA ASP A 6 -20.23 -7.17 2.56
C ASP A 6 -19.76 -5.81 3.12
N VAL A 7 -18.95 -5.82 4.20
CA VAL A 7 -18.33 -4.58 4.74
C VAL A 7 -17.40 -3.96 3.72
N PHE A 8 -16.55 -4.77 3.05
CA PHE A 8 -15.63 -4.25 2.04
C PHE A 8 -16.36 -3.63 0.84
N LYS A 9 -17.46 -4.26 0.36
CA LYS A 9 -18.29 -3.69 -0.70
C LYS A 9 -18.90 -2.35 -0.30
N THR A 10 -19.33 -2.22 0.96
CA THR A 10 -19.88 -0.96 1.48
C THR A 10 -18.80 0.13 1.52
N ILE A 11 -17.58 -0.21 1.94
CA ILE A 11 -16.43 0.73 1.94
C ILE A 11 -16.10 1.20 0.52
N VAL A 12 -16.08 0.29 -0.46
CA VAL A 12 -15.84 0.64 -1.88
C VAL A 12 -16.95 1.54 -2.43
N ALA A 13 -18.21 1.26 -2.12
CA ALA A 13 -19.33 2.10 -2.52
C ALA A 13 -19.23 3.51 -1.92
N HIS A 14 -18.87 3.63 -0.63
CA HIS A 14 -18.64 4.89 0.05
C HIS A 14 -17.48 5.68 -0.59
N ALA A 15 -16.37 5.00 -0.91
CA ALA A 15 -15.24 5.64 -1.57
C ALA A 15 -15.63 6.28 -2.91
N LYS A 16 -16.49 5.62 -3.68
CA LYS A 16 -17.04 6.14 -4.93
C LYS A 16 -18.00 7.32 -4.70
N GLU A 17 -18.98 7.13 -3.82
CA GLU A 17 -20.03 8.12 -3.55
C GLU A 17 -19.46 9.47 -3.07
N TYR A 18 -18.43 9.42 -2.22
CA TYR A 18 -17.85 10.61 -1.59
C TYR A 18 -16.58 11.13 -2.28
N GLY A 19 -16.33 10.73 -3.52
CA GLY A 19 -15.27 11.32 -4.35
C GLY A 19 -13.85 10.97 -3.89
N PHE A 20 -13.65 9.73 -3.42
CA PHE A 20 -12.32 9.22 -3.09
C PHE A 20 -11.70 8.46 -4.25
N VAL A 21 -12.38 7.46 -4.78
CA VAL A 21 -11.83 6.61 -5.86
C VAL A 21 -12.91 6.25 -6.86
N PHE A 22 -12.60 6.42 -8.14
CA PHE A 22 -13.44 6.05 -9.28
C PHE A 22 -12.73 5.01 -10.15
N GLN A 23 -13.48 4.20 -10.88
CA GLN A 23 -12.89 3.42 -11.95
C GLN A 23 -12.45 4.37 -13.07
N SER A 24 -11.22 4.23 -13.56
CA SER A 24 -10.73 5.09 -14.64
C SER A 24 -11.55 4.89 -15.91
N SER A 25 -11.84 6.01 -16.59
CA SER A 25 -12.59 6.03 -17.85
C SER A 25 -14.01 5.43 -17.75
N GLU A 26 -14.69 5.63 -16.61
CA GLU A 26 -16.00 5.03 -16.31
C GLU A 26 -17.07 5.35 -17.38
N ILE A 27 -17.00 6.51 -18.03
CA ILE A 27 -17.91 6.89 -19.13
C ILE A 27 -17.78 5.99 -20.38
N TYR A 28 -16.72 5.19 -20.46
CA TYR A 28 -16.47 4.19 -21.50
C TYR A 28 -16.44 2.76 -20.91
N ASP A 29 -17.29 2.48 -19.92
CA ASP A 29 -17.38 1.22 -19.19
C ASP A 29 -16.13 0.88 -18.34
N GLY A 30 -15.22 1.83 -18.20
CA GLY A 30 -14.05 1.74 -17.36
C GLY A 30 -12.91 0.90 -17.93
N LEU A 31 -11.70 1.12 -17.43
CA LEU A 31 -10.53 0.29 -17.70
C LEU A 31 -10.23 -0.60 -16.49
N SER A 32 -10.17 -1.91 -16.71
CA SER A 32 -9.98 -2.89 -15.63
C SER A 32 -8.66 -2.68 -14.89
N ALA A 33 -8.71 -2.64 -13.55
CA ALA A 33 -7.57 -2.47 -12.65
C ALA A 33 -6.81 -1.14 -12.82
N VAL A 34 -7.50 -0.12 -13.27
CA VAL A 34 -7.01 1.26 -13.30
C VAL A 34 -8.05 2.15 -12.64
N TYR A 35 -7.61 3.03 -11.75
CA TYR A 35 -8.49 3.86 -10.93
C TYR A 35 -8.00 5.30 -10.91
N ASP A 36 -8.97 6.23 -10.81
CA ASP A 36 -8.75 7.65 -10.62
C ASP A 36 -9.09 8.04 -9.18
N TYR A 37 -8.32 8.96 -8.63
CA TYR A 37 -8.59 9.52 -7.31
C TYR A 37 -9.37 10.82 -7.48
N GLY A 38 -10.56 10.88 -6.87
CA GLY A 38 -11.41 12.07 -6.87
C GLY A 38 -10.89 13.16 -5.92
N GLN A 39 -11.66 14.23 -5.76
CA GLN A 39 -11.26 15.42 -5.01
C GLN A 39 -10.86 15.16 -3.55
N ASN A 40 -11.52 14.22 -2.86
CA ASN A 40 -11.16 13.85 -1.50
C ASN A 40 -10.05 12.78 -1.48
N GLY A 41 -10.04 11.90 -2.48
CA GLY A 41 -9.03 10.86 -2.60
C GLY A 41 -7.64 11.39 -2.88
N VAL A 42 -7.51 12.36 -3.79
CA VAL A 42 -6.21 12.94 -4.13
C VAL A 42 -5.58 13.68 -2.94
N GLU A 43 -6.38 14.39 -2.15
CA GLU A 43 -5.89 15.07 -0.95
C GLU A 43 -5.42 14.08 0.13
N LEU A 44 -6.20 13.03 0.40
CA LEU A 44 -5.78 11.97 1.33
C LEU A 44 -4.49 11.30 0.85
N LYS A 45 -4.41 10.98 -0.44
CA LYS A 45 -3.24 10.35 -1.05
C LYS A 45 -1.99 11.25 -0.95
N ASN A 46 -2.14 12.54 -1.23
CA ASN A 46 -1.05 13.51 -1.11
C ASN A 46 -0.58 13.69 0.34
N ASN A 47 -1.51 13.71 1.31
CA ASN A 47 -1.16 13.78 2.73
C ASN A 47 -0.39 12.52 3.20
N ILE A 48 -0.75 11.33 2.73
CA ILE A 48 -0.01 10.08 2.99
C ILE A 48 1.40 10.16 2.41
N LYS A 49 1.53 10.57 1.15
CA LYS A 49 2.84 10.74 0.49
C LYS A 49 3.71 11.75 1.22
N ARG A 50 3.13 12.89 1.61
CA ARG A 50 3.83 13.94 2.33
C ARG A 50 4.31 13.45 3.70
N TYR A 51 3.49 12.72 4.45
CA TYR A 51 3.87 12.12 5.74
C TYR A 51 5.05 11.17 5.59
N TRP A 52 5.05 10.31 4.55
CA TRP A 52 6.17 9.42 4.28
C TRP A 52 7.44 10.19 3.87
N TRP A 53 7.29 11.16 2.96
CA TRP A 53 8.41 11.95 2.45
C TRP A 53 9.11 12.75 3.55
N GLU A 54 8.34 13.44 4.36
CA GLU A 54 8.89 14.22 5.48
C GLU A 54 9.52 13.30 6.54
N ALA A 55 8.92 12.14 6.83
CA ALA A 55 9.52 11.16 7.73
C ALA A 55 10.88 10.65 7.21
N MET A 56 11.03 10.45 5.90
CA MET A 56 12.30 10.00 5.31
C MET A 56 13.34 11.12 5.21
N THR A 57 12.96 12.28 4.66
CA THR A 57 13.95 13.30 4.27
C THR A 57 14.18 14.38 5.33
N MET A 58 13.29 14.52 6.32
CA MET A 58 13.44 15.53 7.37
C MET A 58 13.88 14.94 8.72
N LEU A 59 13.54 13.66 9.00
CA LEU A 59 13.94 13.02 10.25
C LEU A 59 15.26 12.24 10.13
N HIS A 60 15.83 12.14 8.92
CA HIS A 60 17.10 11.47 8.66
C HIS A 60 18.00 12.38 7.82
N ASP A 61 19.06 12.89 8.42
CA ASP A 61 20.01 13.82 7.78
C ASP A 61 20.75 13.20 6.59
N ASN A 62 20.77 11.88 6.49
CA ASN A 62 21.45 11.10 5.47
C ASN A 62 20.52 10.49 4.43
N ILE A 63 19.28 10.98 4.30
CA ILE A 63 18.37 10.58 3.22
C ILE A 63 18.02 11.78 2.35
N VAL A 64 18.18 11.62 1.05
CA VAL A 64 17.86 12.64 0.04
C VAL A 64 16.83 12.11 -0.95
N GLY A 65 16.11 13.01 -1.62
CA GLY A 65 15.09 12.66 -2.58
C GLY A 65 15.57 12.70 -4.02
N ILE A 66 14.92 11.90 -4.88
CA ILE A 66 15.07 11.92 -6.33
C ILE A 66 13.71 11.76 -6.99
N ASP A 67 13.57 12.25 -8.21
CA ASP A 67 12.46 11.93 -9.11
C ASP A 67 13.03 11.46 -10.45
N SER A 68 13.11 10.15 -10.65
CA SER A 68 13.63 9.56 -11.90
C SER A 68 12.54 9.39 -12.94
N ALA A 69 12.95 9.41 -14.22
CA ALA A 69 12.03 9.23 -15.34
C ALA A 69 11.34 7.87 -15.32
N ILE A 70 10.10 7.82 -15.83
CA ILE A 70 9.36 6.56 -16.05
C ILE A 70 10.01 5.76 -17.19
N PHE A 71 10.29 6.44 -18.31
CA PHE A 71 11.02 5.84 -19.43
C PHE A 71 12.51 5.85 -19.14
N MET A 72 13.10 4.66 -19.14
CA MET A 72 14.52 4.45 -18.91
C MET A 72 15.11 3.60 -20.00
N HIS A 73 16.42 3.61 -20.16
CA HIS A 73 17.11 2.82 -21.17
C HIS A 73 16.79 1.31 -21.01
N PRO A 74 16.42 0.58 -22.08
CA PRO A 74 15.97 -0.82 -21.97
C PRO A 74 16.97 -1.77 -21.30
N THR A 75 18.26 -1.48 -21.39
CA THR A 75 19.31 -2.26 -20.73
C THR A 75 19.16 -2.30 -19.21
N ILE A 76 18.51 -1.31 -18.59
CA ILE A 76 18.23 -1.29 -17.15
C ILE A 76 17.39 -2.51 -16.77
N TRP A 77 16.37 -2.80 -17.56
CA TRP A 77 15.44 -3.91 -17.31
C TRP A 77 16.05 -5.29 -17.63
N LYS A 78 17.05 -5.34 -18.51
CA LYS A 78 17.89 -6.53 -18.69
C LYS A 78 18.83 -6.74 -17.51
N ALA A 79 19.51 -5.68 -17.08
CA ALA A 79 20.44 -5.74 -15.95
C ALA A 79 19.75 -6.18 -14.66
N SER A 80 18.55 -5.67 -14.39
CA SER A 80 17.74 -6.04 -13.21
C SER A 80 17.00 -7.38 -13.33
N GLY A 81 17.03 -8.02 -14.52
CA GLY A 81 16.34 -9.30 -14.77
C GLY A 81 14.85 -9.19 -15.10
N HIS A 82 14.26 -8.01 -15.13
CA HIS A 82 12.81 -7.85 -15.36
C HIS A 82 12.36 -8.30 -16.74
N VAL A 83 13.19 -8.13 -17.78
CA VAL A 83 12.83 -8.60 -19.13
C VAL A 83 12.71 -10.11 -19.18
N ASP A 84 13.59 -10.82 -18.48
CA ASP A 84 13.73 -12.27 -18.58
C ASP A 84 12.92 -13.04 -17.53
N ALA A 85 12.74 -12.49 -16.32
CA ALA A 85 12.22 -13.20 -15.17
C ALA A 85 10.93 -12.61 -14.57
N PHE A 86 10.46 -11.42 -14.99
CA PHE A 86 9.26 -10.82 -14.45
C PHE A 86 8.00 -11.33 -15.15
N ASN A 87 7.75 -12.62 -14.97
CA ASN A 87 6.69 -13.34 -15.65
C ASN A 87 5.77 -14.05 -14.66
N ASP A 88 4.46 -14.06 -14.98
CA ASP A 88 3.48 -14.88 -14.29
C ASP A 88 3.20 -16.16 -15.11
N PRO A 89 3.15 -17.35 -14.50
CA PRO A 89 2.73 -18.57 -15.18
C PRO A 89 1.20 -18.57 -15.34
N LEU A 90 0.70 -18.49 -16.56
CA LEU A 90 -0.72 -18.40 -16.84
C LEU A 90 -1.29 -19.68 -17.44
N ILE A 91 -2.51 -20.01 -17.00
CA ILE A 91 -3.30 -21.12 -17.48
C ILE A 91 -4.72 -20.68 -17.76
N ASP A 92 -5.31 -21.14 -18.87
CA ASP A 92 -6.72 -20.85 -19.20
C ASP A 92 -7.58 -22.11 -18.99
N ASN A 93 -8.80 -21.92 -18.49
CA ASN A 93 -9.79 -22.99 -18.53
C ASN A 93 -10.64 -22.83 -19.80
N ARG A 94 -10.75 -23.91 -20.59
CA ARG A 94 -11.41 -23.89 -21.91
C ARG A 94 -12.93 -23.77 -21.82
N ASP A 95 -13.52 -24.21 -20.71
CA ASP A 95 -14.98 -24.22 -20.54
C ASP A 95 -15.47 -22.86 -20.03
N SER A 96 -14.85 -22.32 -18.99
CA SER A 96 -15.19 -20.97 -18.46
C SER A 96 -14.62 -19.84 -19.31
N LYS A 97 -13.63 -20.11 -20.16
CA LYS A 97 -12.82 -19.11 -20.91
C LYS A 97 -12.14 -18.08 -19.99
N LYS A 98 -11.87 -18.47 -18.76
CA LYS A 98 -11.20 -17.63 -17.77
C LYS A 98 -9.74 -17.98 -17.66
N ARG A 99 -8.95 -16.93 -17.39
CA ARG A 99 -7.50 -17.01 -17.21
C ARG A 99 -7.16 -16.91 -15.74
N TYR A 100 -6.21 -17.73 -15.32
CA TYR A 100 -5.71 -17.82 -13.94
C TYR A 100 -4.19 -17.83 -13.93
N ARG A 101 -3.62 -17.48 -12.80
CA ARG A 101 -2.23 -17.76 -12.47
C ARG A 101 -2.13 -19.20 -11.97
N ALA A 102 -1.29 -19.99 -12.58
CA ALA A 102 -1.11 -21.39 -12.23
C ALA A 102 -0.55 -21.56 -10.81
N ASP A 103 0.40 -20.70 -10.43
CA ASP A 103 0.96 -20.64 -9.09
C ASP A 103 -0.10 -20.36 -8.03
N VAL A 104 -0.96 -19.36 -8.24
CA VAL A 104 -2.04 -19.02 -7.30
C VAL A 104 -3.07 -20.16 -7.17
N LEU A 105 -3.40 -20.86 -8.25
CA LEU A 105 -4.29 -22.02 -8.17
C LEU A 105 -3.71 -23.13 -7.29
N ILE A 106 -2.40 -23.34 -7.35
CA ILE A 106 -1.69 -24.34 -6.54
C ILE A 106 -1.61 -23.89 -5.07
N GLU A 107 -1.28 -22.60 -4.83
CA GLU A 107 -1.28 -22.01 -3.48
C GLU A 107 -2.65 -22.08 -2.81
N ASP A 108 -3.73 -21.79 -3.56
CA ASP A 108 -5.10 -21.93 -3.08
C ASP A 108 -5.44 -23.39 -2.70
N GLU A 109 -4.87 -24.38 -3.41
CA GLU A 109 -5.07 -25.79 -3.04
C GLU A 109 -4.28 -26.18 -1.80
N ILE A 110 -3.04 -25.67 -1.64
CA ILE A 110 -2.26 -25.82 -0.40
C ILE A 110 -3.05 -25.26 0.77
N ALA A 111 -3.56 -24.04 0.65
CA ALA A 111 -4.36 -23.39 1.67
C ALA A 111 -5.64 -24.18 2.04
N LYS A 112 -6.30 -24.81 1.06
CA LYS A 112 -7.46 -25.70 1.32
C LYS A 112 -7.05 -26.96 2.12
N ILE A 113 -5.86 -27.48 1.89
CA ILE A 113 -5.35 -28.62 2.67
C ILE A 113 -5.07 -28.19 4.11
N ASP A 114 -4.44 -27.03 4.31
CA ASP A 114 -4.22 -26.44 5.63
C ASP A 114 -5.53 -26.17 6.38
N ASP A 115 -6.55 -25.66 5.67
CA ASP A 115 -7.89 -25.48 6.22
C ASP A 115 -8.52 -26.81 6.70
N LYS A 116 -8.29 -27.91 5.98
CA LYS A 116 -8.74 -29.26 6.41
C LYS A 116 -8.04 -29.69 7.68
N ILE A 117 -6.71 -29.50 7.77
CA ILE A 117 -5.91 -29.78 8.97
C ILE A 117 -6.46 -28.98 10.16
N ASN A 118 -6.62 -27.67 9.99
CA ASN A 118 -7.09 -26.77 11.04
C ASN A 118 -8.52 -27.10 11.50
N LYS A 119 -9.40 -27.51 10.60
CA LYS A 119 -10.75 -28.00 10.95
C LYS A 119 -10.73 -29.27 11.80
N GLU A 120 -9.85 -30.23 11.51
CA GLU A 120 -9.70 -31.44 12.33
C GLU A 120 -9.13 -31.11 13.72
N VAL A 121 -8.14 -30.22 13.81
CA VAL A 121 -7.60 -29.71 15.06
C VAL A 121 -8.68 -29.00 15.89
N ALA A 122 -9.46 -28.10 15.27
CA ALA A 122 -10.51 -27.37 15.95
C ALA A 122 -11.65 -28.27 16.47
N LYS A 123 -11.99 -29.34 15.71
CA LYS A 123 -12.95 -30.37 16.18
C LYS A 123 -12.42 -31.13 17.40
N ALA A 124 -11.12 -31.48 17.40
CA ALA A 124 -10.50 -32.16 18.51
C ALA A 124 -10.42 -31.26 19.74
N ALA A 125 -10.01 -30.00 19.59
CA ALA A 125 -9.99 -29.00 20.66
C ALA A 125 -11.37 -28.84 21.33
N LYS A 126 -12.45 -28.78 20.54
CA LYS A 126 -13.83 -28.75 21.09
C LYS A 126 -14.21 -30.03 21.84
N ARG A 127 -13.67 -31.17 21.42
CA ARG A 127 -14.00 -32.48 22.04
C ARG A 127 -13.26 -32.72 23.34
N PHE A 128 -11.98 -32.29 23.43
CA PHE A 128 -11.09 -32.61 24.56
C PHE A 128 -10.95 -31.45 25.55
N GLY A 129 -11.43 -30.22 25.21
CA GLY A 129 -11.42 -29.07 26.09
C GLY A 129 -10.02 -28.70 26.59
N ASP A 130 -9.90 -28.40 27.89
CA ASP A 130 -8.64 -27.98 28.51
C ASP A 130 -7.55 -29.07 28.53
N ALA A 131 -7.89 -30.34 28.24
CA ALA A 131 -6.94 -31.43 28.14
C ALA A 131 -6.37 -31.60 26.71
N PHE A 132 -6.71 -30.71 25.77
CA PHE A 132 -6.26 -30.82 24.39
C PHE A 132 -4.81 -30.34 24.23
N ASP A 133 -3.93 -31.23 23.78
CA ASP A 133 -2.59 -30.91 23.34
C ASP A 133 -2.55 -30.90 21.80
N GLU A 134 -2.51 -29.72 21.23
CA GLU A 134 -2.51 -29.52 19.78
C GLU A 134 -1.26 -30.09 19.12
N ALA A 135 -0.08 -29.92 19.74
CA ALA A 135 1.18 -30.39 19.18
C ALA A 135 1.20 -31.92 19.10
N GLN A 136 0.78 -32.60 20.18
CA GLN A 136 0.66 -34.04 20.21
C GLN A 136 -0.39 -34.56 19.23
N PHE A 137 -1.55 -33.86 19.13
CA PHE A 137 -2.59 -34.23 18.19
C PHE A 137 -2.13 -34.12 16.74
N ARG A 138 -1.46 -33.03 16.37
CA ARG A 138 -0.87 -32.85 15.02
C ARG A 138 0.18 -33.93 14.70
N ALA A 139 0.92 -34.37 15.67
CA ALA A 139 1.99 -35.38 15.51
C ALA A 139 1.47 -36.83 15.48
N THR A 140 0.26 -37.11 15.95
CA THR A 140 -0.22 -38.49 16.14
C THR A 140 -1.52 -38.83 15.41
N ASN A 141 -2.30 -37.85 15.03
CA ASN A 141 -3.57 -38.08 14.34
C ASN A 141 -3.36 -38.49 12.88
N ALA A 142 -3.80 -39.68 12.51
CA ALA A 142 -3.57 -40.25 11.18
C ALA A 142 -4.10 -39.38 10.04
N ARG A 143 -5.28 -38.74 10.19
CA ARG A 143 -5.85 -37.83 9.16
C ARG A 143 -5.06 -36.54 9.02
N VAL A 144 -4.63 -36.00 10.15
CA VAL A 144 -3.79 -34.78 10.13
C VAL A 144 -2.45 -35.09 9.47
N LEU A 145 -1.81 -36.18 9.81
CA LEU A 145 -0.54 -36.64 9.21
C LEU A 145 -0.68 -36.88 7.70
N GLU A 146 -1.77 -37.52 7.26
CA GLU A 146 -2.05 -37.73 5.83
C GLU A 146 -2.18 -36.38 5.07
N HIS A 147 -2.92 -35.44 5.63
CA HIS A 147 -3.07 -34.11 5.03
C HIS A 147 -1.75 -33.31 5.07
N GLN A 148 -1.00 -33.39 6.15
CA GLN A 148 0.33 -32.75 6.24
C GLN A 148 1.27 -33.32 5.19
N LYS A 149 1.36 -34.65 5.06
CA LYS A 149 2.18 -35.31 4.03
C LYS A 149 1.78 -34.84 2.62
N LYS A 150 0.48 -34.82 2.30
CA LYS A 150 -0.03 -34.34 1.00
C LYS A 150 0.31 -32.87 0.76
N ARG A 151 0.18 -32.02 1.78
CA ARG A 151 0.55 -30.61 1.71
C ARG A 151 2.04 -30.44 1.46
N ASP A 152 2.89 -31.15 2.19
CA ASP A 152 4.34 -31.00 2.11
C ASP A 152 4.87 -31.52 0.76
N GLU A 153 4.33 -32.62 0.24
CA GLU A 153 4.62 -33.13 -1.11
C GLU A 153 4.22 -32.12 -2.19
N LEU A 154 3.01 -31.53 -2.10
CA LEU A 154 2.55 -30.52 -3.03
C LEU A 154 3.43 -29.27 -2.96
N HIS A 155 3.71 -28.79 -1.76
CA HIS A 155 4.54 -27.60 -1.55
C HIS A 155 5.97 -27.81 -2.09
N GLN A 156 6.57 -29.00 -1.87
CA GLN A 156 7.90 -29.30 -2.39
C GLN A 156 7.92 -29.32 -3.92
N ARG A 157 7.00 -30.07 -4.56
CA ARG A 157 6.89 -30.13 -6.01
C ARG A 157 6.65 -28.74 -6.63
N PHE A 158 5.75 -27.96 -6.03
CA PHE A 158 5.48 -26.60 -6.47
C PHE A 158 6.71 -25.70 -6.37
N SER A 159 7.42 -25.76 -5.23
CA SER A 159 8.65 -24.99 -5.04
C SER A 159 9.73 -25.36 -6.06
N ASP A 160 9.91 -26.65 -6.34
CA ASP A 160 10.88 -27.13 -7.32
C ASP A 160 10.53 -26.69 -8.75
N ALA A 161 9.25 -26.80 -9.14
CA ALA A 161 8.75 -26.35 -10.42
C ALA A 161 8.92 -24.83 -10.63
N MET A 162 8.62 -24.05 -9.61
CA MET A 162 8.81 -22.58 -9.67
C MET A 162 10.30 -22.21 -9.75
N ASN A 163 11.16 -22.90 -9.00
CA ASN A 163 12.61 -22.66 -9.03
C ASN A 163 13.24 -23.00 -10.38
N ALA A 164 12.79 -24.12 -10.99
CA ALA A 164 13.25 -24.55 -12.30
C ALA A 164 12.55 -23.83 -13.45
N ASN A 165 11.55 -22.97 -13.16
CA ASN A 165 10.67 -22.37 -14.15
C ASN A 165 10.04 -23.43 -15.09
N ASP A 166 9.64 -24.57 -14.52
CA ASP A 166 9.06 -25.70 -15.25
C ASP A 166 7.54 -25.55 -15.37
N LEU A 167 7.13 -24.97 -16.48
CA LEU A 167 5.70 -24.73 -16.78
C LEU A 167 4.92 -26.02 -16.99
N ASN A 168 5.59 -27.08 -17.46
CA ASN A 168 4.94 -28.38 -17.67
C ASN A 168 4.65 -29.05 -16.33
N GLU A 169 5.59 -28.97 -15.39
CA GLU A 169 5.37 -29.49 -14.03
C GLU A 169 4.29 -28.72 -13.29
N LEU A 170 4.20 -27.38 -13.44
CA LEU A 170 3.09 -26.60 -12.88
C LEU A 170 1.74 -27.08 -13.40
N LYS A 171 1.64 -27.38 -14.71
CA LYS A 171 0.44 -27.97 -15.28
C LYS A 171 0.17 -29.35 -14.72
N GLN A 172 1.21 -30.19 -14.61
CA GLN A 172 1.07 -31.56 -14.11
C GLN A 172 0.58 -31.57 -12.66
N ILE A 173 1.10 -30.67 -11.82
CA ILE A 173 0.61 -30.47 -10.43
C ILE A 173 -0.90 -30.14 -10.44
N ILE A 174 -1.35 -29.22 -11.27
CA ILE A 174 -2.78 -28.85 -11.36
C ILE A 174 -3.66 -30.07 -11.74
N LEU A 175 -3.16 -30.92 -12.62
CA LEU A 175 -3.86 -32.15 -13.05
C LEU A 175 -3.84 -33.22 -11.97
N ASP A 176 -2.68 -33.52 -11.35
CA ASP A 176 -2.49 -34.57 -10.35
C ASP A 176 -3.26 -34.30 -9.07
N TYR A 177 -3.33 -33.04 -8.64
CA TYR A 177 -4.10 -32.62 -7.48
C TYR A 177 -5.56 -32.29 -7.79
N GLU A 178 -5.97 -32.56 -9.04
CA GLU A 178 -7.34 -32.40 -9.49
C GLU A 178 -7.92 -31.00 -9.26
N ILE A 179 -7.08 -29.98 -9.40
CA ILE A 179 -7.49 -28.58 -9.20
C ILE A 179 -8.52 -28.20 -10.24
N VAL A 180 -9.70 -27.78 -9.78
CA VAL A 180 -10.82 -27.37 -10.63
C VAL A 180 -10.88 -25.87 -10.81
N ASP A 181 -11.43 -25.46 -11.93
CA ASP A 181 -11.77 -24.05 -12.17
C ASP A 181 -12.80 -23.56 -11.16
N PRO A 182 -12.53 -22.48 -10.42
CA PRO A 182 -13.44 -21.93 -9.41
C PRO A 182 -14.83 -21.52 -9.95
N ILE A 183 -14.95 -21.28 -11.26
CA ILE A 183 -16.19 -20.83 -11.91
C ILE A 183 -16.98 -21.98 -12.50
N SER A 184 -16.35 -22.78 -13.35
CA SER A 184 -17.03 -23.88 -14.06
C SER A 184 -16.98 -25.21 -13.31
N GLY A 185 -16.08 -25.36 -12.33
CA GLY A 185 -15.83 -26.62 -11.64
C GLY A 185 -15.16 -27.69 -12.51
N THR A 186 -14.73 -27.36 -13.73
CA THR A 186 -14.09 -28.31 -14.67
C THR A 186 -12.57 -28.31 -14.55
N LYS A 187 -11.93 -29.36 -15.07
CA LYS A 187 -10.47 -29.53 -15.12
C LYS A 187 -9.90 -29.36 -16.54
N ASN A 188 -10.65 -28.71 -17.43
CA ASN A 188 -10.28 -28.58 -18.85
C ASN A 188 -9.28 -27.43 -19.05
N TRP A 189 -8.03 -27.67 -18.62
CA TRP A 189 -6.96 -26.68 -18.62
C TRP A 189 -6.16 -26.68 -19.93
N THR A 190 -5.67 -25.49 -20.32
CA THR A 190 -4.68 -25.33 -21.39
C THR A 190 -3.27 -25.65 -20.88
N ASP A 191 -2.25 -25.46 -21.72
CA ASP A 191 -0.88 -25.42 -21.25
C ASP A 191 -0.62 -24.14 -20.47
N VAL A 192 0.32 -24.22 -19.49
CA VAL A 192 0.81 -23.04 -18.76
C VAL A 192 1.75 -22.27 -19.69
N ARG A 193 1.60 -20.95 -19.73
CA ARG A 193 2.43 -20.05 -20.54
C ARG A 193 2.95 -18.91 -19.67
N GLN A 194 4.19 -18.49 -19.92
CA GLN A 194 4.73 -17.29 -19.29
C GLN A 194 4.08 -16.04 -19.88
N PHE A 195 3.80 -15.10 -19.02
CA PHE A 195 3.29 -13.80 -19.38
C PHE A 195 4.12 -12.71 -18.69
N ASN A 196 4.83 -11.93 -19.49
CA ASN A 196 5.64 -10.84 -18.96
C ASN A 196 4.74 -9.68 -18.48
N LEU A 197 4.99 -9.24 -17.26
CA LEU A 197 4.20 -8.19 -16.59
C LEU A 197 4.62 -6.77 -16.98
N MET A 198 5.68 -6.59 -17.78
CA MET A 198 6.09 -5.28 -18.24
C MET A 198 5.22 -4.77 -19.39
N PHE A 199 4.74 -3.53 -19.28
CA PHE A 199 4.20 -2.82 -20.42
C PHE A 199 5.32 -2.36 -21.34
N LYS A 200 5.21 -2.68 -22.61
CA LYS A 200 6.14 -2.33 -23.67
C LYS A 200 5.51 -1.32 -24.62
N THR A 201 6.28 -0.36 -25.07
CA THR A 201 5.93 0.58 -26.15
C THR A 201 7.16 0.87 -27.02
N GLU A 202 6.98 1.60 -28.09
CA GLU A 202 8.04 1.97 -29.02
C GLU A 202 8.30 3.48 -28.95
N MET A 203 9.58 3.86 -29.00
CA MET A 203 10.04 5.24 -29.06
C MET A 203 10.87 5.45 -30.33
N GLY A 204 10.44 6.36 -31.19
CA GLY A 204 11.08 6.66 -32.47
C GLY A 204 10.05 7.11 -33.51
N SER A 205 10.52 7.79 -34.57
CA SER A 205 9.64 8.37 -35.62
C SER A 205 9.51 7.47 -36.86
N THR A 206 10.31 6.43 -36.99
CA THR A 206 10.31 5.50 -38.12
C THR A 206 10.32 4.06 -37.66
N ALA A 207 9.67 3.17 -38.38
CA ALA A 207 9.59 1.76 -38.03
C ALA A 207 10.99 1.09 -37.93
N ASP A 208 11.94 1.51 -38.80
CA ASP A 208 13.29 0.95 -38.83
C ASP A 208 14.23 1.52 -37.73
N GLY A 209 13.83 2.60 -37.06
CA GLY A 209 14.60 3.28 -36.00
C GLY A 209 13.91 3.29 -34.66
N ALA A 210 12.78 2.61 -34.51
CA ALA A 210 12.05 2.55 -33.26
C ALA A 210 12.78 1.68 -32.22
N MET A 211 12.90 2.20 -31.01
CA MET A 211 13.48 1.48 -29.88
C MET A 211 12.38 1.01 -28.94
N ASP A 212 12.42 -0.26 -28.57
CA ASP A 212 11.56 -0.80 -27.53
C ASP A 212 11.87 -0.13 -26.19
N VAL A 213 10.87 0.45 -25.57
CA VAL A 213 10.95 0.99 -24.22
C VAL A 213 9.85 0.40 -23.34
N TYR A 214 10.06 0.42 -22.03
CA TYR A 214 9.13 -0.15 -21.07
C TYR A 214 8.65 0.91 -20.11
N LEU A 215 7.38 0.78 -19.67
CA LEU A 215 6.90 1.49 -18.48
C LEU A 215 7.52 0.78 -17.26
N ARG A 216 8.16 1.54 -16.38
CA ARG A 216 8.85 0.97 -15.20
C ARG A 216 7.89 0.16 -14.32
N PRO A 217 8.20 -1.09 -13.94
CA PRO A 217 7.40 -1.91 -13.05
C PRO A 217 7.66 -1.63 -11.55
N GLU A 218 8.71 -0.84 -11.27
CA GLU A 218 9.14 -0.41 -9.94
C GLU A 218 9.94 0.89 -10.00
N THR A 219 10.09 1.55 -8.88
CA THR A 219 10.86 2.81 -8.78
C THR A 219 12.33 2.60 -8.40
N ALA A 220 12.71 1.40 -7.90
CA ALA A 220 14.06 1.08 -7.40
C ALA A 220 15.16 1.32 -8.43
N GLN A 221 14.97 0.84 -9.66
CA GLN A 221 16.02 0.88 -10.69
C GLN A 221 16.44 2.31 -11.05
N GLY A 222 15.49 3.26 -11.00
CA GLY A 222 15.79 4.67 -11.17
C GLY A 222 16.71 5.24 -10.09
N ILE A 223 16.63 4.71 -8.88
CA ILE A 223 17.53 5.07 -7.78
C ILE A 223 18.92 4.49 -8.03
N PHE A 224 19.03 3.22 -8.38
CA PHE A 224 20.32 2.54 -8.57
C PHE A 224 21.14 3.17 -9.70
N VAL A 225 20.54 3.47 -10.84
CA VAL A 225 21.28 4.08 -11.97
C VAL A 225 21.69 5.52 -11.70
N ASN A 226 21.04 6.20 -10.76
CA ASN A 226 21.39 7.55 -10.31
C ASN A 226 22.27 7.59 -9.05
N TYR A 227 22.66 6.44 -8.51
CA TYR A 227 23.47 6.36 -7.29
C TYR A 227 24.69 7.27 -7.34
N LEU A 228 25.52 7.16 -8.38
CA LEU A 228 26.74 7.98 -8.52
C LEU A 228 26.43 9.47 -8.69
N ASN A 229 25.36 9.82 -9.39
CA ASN A 229 24.94 11.21 -9.57
C ASN A 229 24.60 11.84 -8.21
N VAL A 230 23.76 11.16 -7.44
CA VAL A 230 23.31 11.63 -6.13
C VAL A 230 24.47 11.65 -5.12
N GLN A 231 25.26 10.56 -5.08
CA GLN A 231 26.40 10.44 -4.16
C GLN A 231 27.41 11.58 -4.37
N LYS A 232 27.76 11.89 -5.61
CA LYS A 232 28.75 12.92 -5.94
C LYS A 232 28.22 14.34 -5.75
N THR A 233 27.03 14.64 -6.28
CA THR A 233 26.43 15.98 -6.21
C THR A 233 26.02 16.34 -4.79
N GLY A 234 25.48 15.37 -4.03
CA GLY A 234 25.12 15.54 -2.62
C GLY A 234 26.30 15.37 -1.66
N ARG A 235 27.49 14.97 -2.14
CA ARG A 235 28.66 14.62 -1.29
C ARG A 235 28.28 13.61 -0.20
N MET A 236 27.41 12.66 -0.56
CA MET A 236 26.87 11.71 0.40
C MET A 236 27.95 10.73 0.85
N ARG A 237 27.91 10.38 2.14
CA ARG A 237 28.78 9.38 2.76
C ARG A 237 27.94 8.20 3.22
N ILE A 238 28.45 6.99 3.05
CA ILE A 238 27.81 5.77 3.56
C ILE A 238 27.85 5.75 5.09
N PRO A 239 26.72 5.43 5.77
CA PRO A 239 25.44 5.02 5.19
C PRO A 239 24.57 6.21 4.77
N PHE A 240 23.92 6.10 3.61
CA PHE A 240 22.95 7.11 3.18
C PHE A 240 21.83 6.48 2.34
N GLY A 241 20.68 7.16 2.25
CA GLY A 241 19.53 6.71 1.51
C GLY A 241 19.12 7.66 0.38
N ILE A 242 18.47 7.10 -0.63
CA ILE A 242 17.81 7.83 -1.70
C ILE A 242 16.34 7.42 -1.72
N ALA A 243 15.46 8.40 -1.54
CA ALA A 243 14.01 8.22 -1.49
C ALA A 243 13.35 8.70 -2.79
N GLN A 244 12.32 8.01 -3.24
CA GLN A 244 11.52 8.38 -4.40
C GLN A 244 10.06 8.04 -4.20
N ILE A 245 9.17 8.89 -4.71
CA ILE A 245 7.75 8.60 -4.90
C ILE A 245 7.47 8.63 -6.40
N GLY A 246 6.82 7.61 -6.94
CA GLY A 246 6.52 7.63 -8.36
C GLY A 246 5.61 6.51 -8.84
N LYS A 247 5.06 6.72 -10.03
CA LYS A 247 4.23 5.74 -10.73
C LYS A 247 5.05 4.52 -11.14
N ALA A 248 4.43 3.34 -11.03
CA ALA A 248 4.90 2.07 -11.54
C ALA A 248 3.75 1.33 -12.25
N PHE A 249 4.10 0.42 -13.15
CA PHE A 249 3.14 -0.20 -14.06
C PHE A 249 3.39 -1.70 -14.15
N ARG A 250 2.35 -2.50 -13.90
CA ARG A 250 2.41 -3.96 -14.05
C ARG A 250 1.19 -4.44 -14.80
N ASN A 251 1.38 -5.16 -15.88
CA ASN A 251 0.29 -5.71 -16.69
C ASN A 251 -0.41 -6.88 -15.96
N GLU A 252 -0.96 -6.57 -14.79
CA GLU A 252 -1.67 -7.53 -13.94
C GLU A 252 -2.84 -8.15 -14.67
N ILE A 253 -2.92 -9.48 -14.67
CA ILE A 253 -3.99 -10.22 -15.35
C ILE A 253 -5.17 -10.43 -14.43
N VAL A 254 -4.91 -10.68 -13.16
CA VAL A 254 -5.93 -10.90 -12.14
C VAL A 254 -5.96 -9.70 -11.21
N ALA A 255 -6.67 -8.65 -11.63
CA ALA A 255 -6.99 -7.53 -10.75
C ALA A 255 -8.06 -7.95 -9.75
N ARG A 256 -7.76 -7.85 -8.47
CA ARG A 256 -8.70 -8.18 -7.38
C ARG A 256 -8.58 -7.14 -6.27
N GLN A 257 -9.65 -7.02 -5.48
CA GLN A 257 -9.61 -6.26 -4.22
C GLN A 257 -9.43 -4.74 -4.42
N PHE A 258 -10.15 -4.17 -5.41
CA PHE A 258 -10.19 -2.73 -5.64
C PHE A 258 -8.77 -2.17 -5.90
N ILE A 259 -8.36 -1.07 -5.24
CA ILE A 259 -7.04 -0.45 -5.41
C ILE A 259 -5.88 -1.23 -4.76
N PHE A 260 -6.12 -2.42 -4.19
CA PHE A 260 -5.05 -3.22 -3.61
C PHE A 260 -4.09 -3.79 -4.68
N ARG A 261 -4.62 -4.15 -5.85
CA ARG A 261 -3.83 -4.64 -6.99
C ARG A 261 -4.30 -3.99 -8.29
N MET A 262 -3.46 -3.12 -8.82
CA MET A 262 -3.73 -2.30 -10.01
C MET A 262 -2.65 -2.48 -11.07
N ARG A 263 -2.96 -2.07 -12.31
CA ARG A 263 -2.02 -2.04 -13.44
C ARG A 263 -1.14 -0.81 -13.43
N GLU A 264 -1.67 0.31 -12.94
CA GLU A 264 -0.97 1.56 -12.70
C GLU A 264 -1.13 1.91 -11.22
N PHE A 265 -0.02 2.04 -10.51
CA PHE A 265 0.01 2.31 -9.08
C PHE A 265 1.17 3.24 -8.72
N GLU A 266 1.28 3.62 -7.47
CA GLU A 266 2.33 4.52 -7.01
C GLU A 266 3.10 3.88 -5.85
N GLN A 267 4.43 3.98 -5.89
CA GLN A 267 5.33 3.50 -4.84
C GLN A 267 5.99 4.67 -4.12
N MET A 268 6.20 4.50 -2.82
CA MET A 268 7.12 5.28 -1.98
C MET A 268 8.26 4.34 -1.61
N GLU A 269 9.43 4.61 -2.13
CA GLU A 269 10.55 3.68 -2.07
C GLU A 269 11.84 4.39 -1.64
N MET A 270 12.61 3.75 -0.76
CA MET A 270 13.90 4.22 -0.31
C MET A 270 14.91 3.09 -0.41
N GLN A 271 16.06 3.39 -1.03
CA GLN A 271 17.21 2.51 -1.11
C GLN A 271 18.32 3.08 -0.22
N PHE A 272 18.72 2.34 0.80
CA PHE A 272 19.69 2.74 1.80
C PHE A 272 21.00 1.99 1.59
N PHE A 273 22.05 2.73 1.26
CA PHE A 273 23.36 2.21 0.89
C PHE A 273 24.25 2.09 2.13
N VAL A 274 24.82 0.90 2.34
CA VAL A 274 25.59 0.54 3.54
C VAL A 274 26.89 -0.16 3.18
N ARG A 275 27.83 -0.24 4.15
CA ARG A 275 29.05 -1.06 4.02
C ARG A 275 28.67 -2.53 3.94
N PRO A 276 29.33 -3.33 3.05
CA PRO A 276 29.21 -4.78 3.10
C PRO A 276 29.57 -5.31 4.50
N GLY A 277 28.71 -6.21 5.04
CA GLY A 277 28.84 -6.75 6.38
C GLY A 277 28.08 -5.98 7.47
N GLU A 278 27.54 -4.78 7.17
CA GLU A 278 26.68 -4.02 8.08
C GLU A 278 25.19 -4.13 7.72
N GLU A 279 24.83 -4.84 6.65
CA GLU A 279 23.48 -4.88 6.09
C GLU A 279 22.43 -5.40 7.08
N MET A 280 22.75 -6.42 7.88
CA MET A 280 21.77 -6.97 8.84
C MET A 280 21.46 -5.98 9.97
N LYS A 281 22.44 -5.21 10.44
CA LYS A 281 22.22 -4.13 11.42
C LYS A 281 21.24 -3.10 10.88
N TRP A 282 21.41 -2.68 9.62
CA TRP A 282 20.56 -1.68 8.99
C TRP A 282 19.20 -2.24 8.57
N PHE A 283 19.14 -3.52 8.23
CA PHE A 283 17.87 -4.23 8.00
C PHE A 283 16.99 -4.20 9.26
N ASP A 284 17.54 -4.58 10.41
CA ASP A 284 16.80 -4.56 11.69
C ASP A 284 16.39 -3.14 12.09
N TYR A 285 17.26 -2.15 11.87
CA TYR A 285 16.95 -0.74 12.11
C TYR A 285 15.75 -0.28 11.26
N TRP A 286 15.79 -0.52 9.95
CA TRP A 286 14.70 -0.12 9.07
C TRP A 286 13.42 -0.90 9.32
N ARG A 287 13.49 -2.18 9.60
CA ARG A 287 12.36 -3.01 10.02
C ARG A 287 11.61 -2.37 11.20
N ALA A 288 12.32 -2.02 12.27
CA ALA A 288 11.74 -1.38 13.44
C ALA A 288 11.21 0.04 13.14
N THR A 289 11.97 0.85 12.42
CA THR A 289 11.64 2.24 12.07
C THR A 289 10.36 2.29 11.21
N ARG A 290 10.23 1.39 10.23
CA ARG A 290 9.06 1.36 9.36
C ARG A 290 7.81 0.92 10.09
N LEU A 291 7.89 -0.09 10.94
CA LEU A 291 6.72 -0.48 11.76
C LEU A 291 6.29 0.64 12.72
N LYS A 292 7.26 1.37 13.32
CA LYS A 292 6.95 2.55 14.15
C LYS A 292 6.19 3.61 13.35
N TRP A 293 6.60 3.87 12.09
CA TRP A 293 5.93 4.81 11.18
C TRP A 293 4.47 4.42 10.92
N HIS A 294 4.20 3.15 10.63
CA HIS A 294 2.83 2.65 10.46
C HIS A 294 1.98 2.81 11.71
N LYS A 295 2.51 2.41 12.86
CA LYS A 295 1.79 2.47 14.15
C LYS A 295 1.49 3.88 14.61
N ALA A 296 2.36 4.85 14.28
CA ALA A 296 2.17 6.25 14.62
C ALA A 296 0.85 6.85 14.06
N LEU A 297 0.31 6.26 13.00
CA LEU A 297 -0.99 6.63 12.42
C LEU A 297 -2.17 6.34 13.36
N GLY A 298 -2.03 5.42 14.32
CA GLY A 298 -3.09 5.08 15.28
C GLY A 298 -4.22 4.24 14.67
N LEU A 299 -3.96 3.47 13.62
CA LEU A 299 -4.95 2.59 12.97
C LEU A 299 -5.21 1.27 13.73
N GLY A 300 -4.56 1.07 14.87
CA GLY A 300 -4.62 -0.13 15.70
C GLY A 300 -3.35 -0.98 15.58
N ASP A 301 -2.57 -1.04 16.64
CA ASP A 301 -1.27 -1.72 16.68
C ASP A 301 -1.37 -3.22 16.37
N ALA A 302 -2.45 -3.87 16.81
CA ALA A 302 -2.71 -5.29 16.59
C ALA A 302 -3.04 -5.65 15.13
N LYS A 303 -3.34 -4.64 14.29
CA LYS A 303 -3.58 -4.84 12.86
C LYS A 303 -2.31 -4.98 12.03
N TYR A 304 -1.13 -4.81 12.63
CA TYR A 304 0.15 -4.94 11.96
C TYR A 304 0.90 -6.17 12.44
N ARG A 305 1.56 -6.86 11.53
CA ARG A 305 2.48 -7.94 11.84
C ARG A 305 3.64 -7.99 10.86
N TYR A 306 4.74 -8.62 11.24
CA TYR A 306 5.79 -9.01 10.31
C TYR A 306 5.46 -10.35 9.67
N HIS A 307 5.85 -10.48 8.41
CA HIS A 307 5.90 -11.73 7.68
C HIS A 307 7.31 -11.92 7.12
N ASP A 308 8.14 -12.68 7.80
CA ASP A 308 9.50 -12.97 7.37
C ASP A 308 9.47 -13.98 6.23
N HIS A 309 10.23 -13.74 5.16
CA HIS A 309 10.25 -14.62 3.99
C HIS A 309 11.14 -15.84 4.24
N GLU A 310 10.56 -17.03 4.19
CA GLU A 310 11.31 -18.29 4.26
C GLU A 310 12.15 -18.52 3.00
N LYS A 311 11.64 -18.07 1.85
CA LYS A 311 12.31 -18.16 0.54
C LYS A 311 12.67 -16.77 0.06
N LEU A 312 13.97 -16.51 -0.01
CA LEU A 312 14.49 -15.23 -0.44
C LEU A 312 14.61 -15.16 -1.97
N ALA A 313 14.41 -13.95 -2.53
CA ALA A 313 14.78 -13.67 -3.90
C ALA A 313 16.30 -13.81 -4.08
N HIS A 314 16.74 -14.13 -5.29
CA HIS A 314 18.16 -14.39 -5.60
C HIS A 314 19.10 -13.21 -5.31
N TYR A 315 18.56 -12.01 -5.15
CA TYR A 315 19.31 -10.80 -4.84
C TYR A 315 19.31 -10.44 -3.35
N ALA A 316 18.54 -11.14 -2.52
CA ALA A 316 18.36 -10.79 -1.12
C ALA A 316 18.96 -11.83 -0.18
N ASN A 317 19.50 -11.40 0.96
CA ASN A 317 19.92 -12.24 2.06
C ASN A 317 19.02 -12.10 3.31
N ALA A 318 18.09 -11.16 3.32
CA ALA A 318 16.99 -11.04 4.27
C ALA A 318 15.81 -10.31 3.63
N ALA A 319 14.60 -10.71 3.97
CA ALA A 319 13.37 -10.06 3.53
C ALA A 319 12.26 -10.22 4.58
N THR A 320 11.49 -9.17 4.80
CA THR A 320 10.28 -9.18 5.64
C THR A 320 9.25 -8.23 5.06
N ASP A 321 7.98 -8.60 5.17
CA ASP A 321 6.88 -7.70 4.89
C ASP A 321 6.28 -7.16 6.19
N ILE A 322 5.84 -5.92 6.16
CA ILE A 322 4.85 -5.42 7.11
C ILE A 322 3.49 -5.69 6.49
N GLU A 323 2.74 -6.58 7.11
CA GLU A 323 1.37 -6.87 6.73
C GLU A 323 0.38 -6.08 7.58
N PHE A 324 -0.74 -5.71 6.96
CA PHE A 324 -1.87 -5.05 7.60
C PHE A 324 -3.15 -5.87 7.47
N GLU A 325 -3.96 -5.90 8.54
CA GLU A 325 -5.25 -6.59 8.56
C GLU A 325 -6.32 -5.80 7.78
N MET A 326 -6.47 -6.19 6.50
CA MET A 326 -7.53 -5.71 5.63
C MET A 326 -8.85 -6.45 5.91
N PRO A 327 -10.02 -5.99 5.41
CA PRO A 327 -11.27 -6.74 5.49
C PRO A 327 -11.22 -8.15 4.86
N PHE A 328 -10.24 -8.40 4.01
CA PHE A 328 -9.98 -9.69 3.35
C PHE A 328 -8.73 -10.40 3.86
N GLY A 329 -8.32 -10.12 5.10
CA GLY A 329 -7.19 -10.74 5.80
C GLY A 329 -5.90 -9.93 5.75
N PHE A 330 -4.87 -10.45 6.41
CA PHE A 330 -3.55 -9.84 6.42
C PHE A 330 -2.95 -9.78 5.02
N LYS A 331 -2.43 -8.62 4.65
CA LYS A 331 -1.81 -8.37 3.34
C LYS A 331 -0.61 -7.44 3.49
N GLU A 332 0.40 -7.69 2.69
CA GLU A 332 1.59 -6.86 2.56
C GLU A 332 1.22 -5.41 2.20
N VAL A 333 1.72 -4.46 2.96
CA VAL A 333 1.64 -3.03 2.69
C VAL A 333 3.00 -2.40 2.46
N GLU A 334 4.06 -2.96 3.04
CA GLU A 334 5.43 -2.53 2.85
C GLU A 334 6.39 -3.73 2.87
N GLY A 335 7.29 -3.82 1.88
CA GLY A 335 8.40 -4.78 1.87
C GLY A 335 9.69 -4.13 2.35
N ILE A 336 10.50 -4.88 3.11
CA ILE A 336 11.83 -4.49 3.57
C ILE A 336 12.80 -5.60 3.19
N HIS A 337 13.82 -5.26 2.39
CA HIS A 337 14.74 -6.25 1.82
C HIS A 337 16.19 -5.84 2.03
N SER A 338 17.04 -6.78 2.39
CA SER A 338 18.48 -6.65 2.25
C SER A 338 18.89 -7.24 0.90
N ARG A 339 19.15 -6.36 -0.09
CA ARG A 339 19.36 -6.71 -1.51
C ARG A 339 20.81 -7.02 -1.86
N THR A 340 21.70 -7.02 -0.87
CA THR A 340 23.15 -7.12 -1.08
C THR A 340 23.68 -6.04 -2.03
N ASN A 341 24.69 -6.32 -2.85
CA ASN A 341 25.18 -5.42 -3.89
C ASN A 341 24.67 -5.80 -5.29
N PHE A 342 23.66 -6.66 -5.38
CA PHE A 342 23.23 -7.27 -6.63
C PHE A 342 22.93 -6.22 -7.72
N ASP A 343 22.01 -5.30 -7.46
CA ASP A 343 21.55 -4.33 -8.46
C ASP A 343 22.68 -3.45 -8.97
N LEU A 344 23.46 -2.85 -8.06
CA LEU A 344 24.60 -2.00 -8.45
C LEU A 344 25.65 -2.77 -9.24
N SER A 345 25.95 -4.01 -8.85
CA SER A 345 26.89 -4.89 -9.56
C SER A 345 26.39 -5.28 -10.96
N GLN A 346 25.08 -5.54 -11.12
CA GLN A 346 24.50 -5.78 -12.43
C GLN A 346 24.58 -4.54 -13.32
N HIS A 347 24.27 -3.36 -12.79
CA HIS A 347 24.41 -2.11 -13.56
C HIS A 347 25.87 -1.81 -13.89
N GLU A 348 26.83 -2.10 -13.00
CA GLU A 348 28.26 -2.01 -13.29
C GLU A 348 28.63 -2.92 -14.46
N LYS A 349 28.21 -4.18 -14.42
CA LYS A 349 28.46 -5.18 -15.48
C LYS A 349 27.89 -4.77 -16.84
N TYR A 350 26.62 -4.35 -16.87
CA TYR A 350 25.93 -4.03 -18.14
C TYR A 350 26.32 -2.66 -18.72
N SER A 351 26.72 -1.70 -17.89
CA SER A 351 27.16 -0.37 -18.33
C SER A 351 28.65 -0.29 -18.62
N GLY A 352 29.46 -1.20 -18.07
CA GLY A 352 30.92 -1.11 -18.08
C GLY A 352 31.50 0.02 -17.22
N LYS A 353 30.65 0.69 -16.40
CA LYS A 353 31.05 1.81 -15.55
C LYS A 353 31.15 1.33 -14.10
N LYS A 354 32.24 1.68 -13.41
CA LYS A 354 32.41 1.38 -11.99
C LYS A 354 31.38 2.14 -11.14
N ILE A 355 30.55 1.40 -10.41
CA ILE A 355 29.53 1.93 -9.48
C ILE A 355 29.97 1.60 -8.06
N GLN A 356 31.07 2.21 -7.63
CA GLN A 356 31.74 1.93 -6.37
C GLN A 356 31.80 3.18 -5.50
N TYR A 357 31.80 2.98 -4.20
CA TYR A 357 32.08 4.00 -3.19
C TYR A 357 33.51 3.87 -2.71
N PHE A 358 34.27 4.97 -2.73
CA PHE A 358 35.53 5.02 -2.04
C PHE A 358 35.30 5.42 -0.58
N ASP A 359 35.64 4.52 0.32
CA ASP A 359 35.50 4.73 1.75
C ASP A 359 36.81 5.27 2.33
N PRO A 360 36.84 6.54 2.74
CA PRO A 360 38.09 7.16 3.24
C PRO A 360 38.52 6.60 4.61
N GLU A 361 37.58 6.02 5.38
CA GLU A 361 37.94 5.43 6.69
C GLU A 361 38.62 4.07 6.52
N LEU A 362 38.18 3.29 5.54
CA LEU A 362 38.76 1.98 5.23
C LEU A 362 39.88 2.05 4.19
N ASN A 363 40.03 3.22 3.53
CA ASN A 363 40.96 3.45 2.42
C ASN A 363 40.78 2.39 1.29
N GLN A 364 39.54 2.03 0.98
CA GLN A 364 39.21 1.05 -0.06
C GLN A 364 37.92 1.41 -0.81
N SER A 365 37.78 0.86 -2.02
CA SER A 365 36.56 0.98 -2.82
C SER A 365 35.78 -0.32 -2.79
N TYR A 366 34.45 -0.22 -2.71
CA TYR A 366 33.52 -1.36 -2.78
C TYR A 366 32.20 -0.96 -3.43
N VAL A 367 31.46 -1.95 -3.92
CA VAL A 367 30.06 -1.77 -4.30
C VAL A 367 29.22 -1.85 -3.02
N PRO A 368 28.46 -0.80 -2.68
CA PRO A 368 27.64 -0.81 -1.45
C PRO A 368 26.59 -1.93 -1.43
N TYR A 369 26.27 -2.39 -0.23
CA TYR A 369 25.06 -3.19 -0.01
C TYR A 369 23.86 -2.29 0.17
N VAL A 370 22.66 -2.81 -0.08
CA VAL A 370 21.43 -2.02 -0.15
C VAL A 370 20.38 -2.60 0.77
N ILE A 371 19.77 -1.73 1.59
CA ILE A 371 18.53 -2.02 2.30
C ILE A 371 17.41 -1.25 1.62
N GLU A 372 16.42 -1.97 1.13
CA GLU A 372 15.23 -1.43 0.50
C GLU A 372 14.09 -1.31 1.52
N THR A 373 13.33 -0.24 1.43
CA THR A 373 11.98 -0.15 1.97
C THR A 373 11.03 0.31 0.86
N SER A 374 10.01 -0.46 0.56
CA SER A 374 9.08 -0.19 -0.54
C SER A 374 7.65 -0.35 -0.08
N ILE A 375 6.88 0.72 -0.19
CA ILE A 375 5.46 0.80 0.21
C ILE A 375 4.59 1.20 -0.98
N GLY A 376 3.50 0.47 -1.18
CA GLY A 376 2.48 0.85 -2.15
C GLY A 376 1.60 1.97 -1.59
N VAL A 377 1.61 3.16 -2.23
CA VAL A 377 0.76 4.29 -1.81
C VAL A 377 -0.71 3.90 -1.77
N ASP A 378 -1.15 3.16 -2.78
CA ASP A 378 -2.55 2.75 -2.96
C ASP A 378 -2.97 1.71 -1.91
N ARG A 379 -2.08 0.79 -1.54
CA ARG A 379 -2.29 -0.15 -0.43
C ARG A 379 -2.35 0.58 0.90
N MET A 380 -1.49 1.56 1.12
CA MET A 380 -1.51 2.39 2.32
C MET A 380 -2.79 3.23 2.40
N PHE A 381 -3.21 3.83 1.28
CA PHE A 381 -4.49 4.53 1.19
C PHE A 381 -5.65 3.61 1.61
N LEU A 382 -5.70 2.40 1.07
CA LEU A 382 -6.76 1.42 1.38
C LEU A 382 -6.74 1.02 2.85
N SER A 383 -5.54 0.82 3.44
CA SER A 383 -5.39 0.51 4.88
C SER A 383 -5.97 1.60 5.75
N VAL A 384 -5.61 2.86 5.47
CA VAL A 384 -6.14 4.03 6.18
C VAL A 384 -7.65 4.13 6.00
N PHE A 385 -8.14 4.00 4.77
CA PHE A 385 -9.56 4.14 4.45
C PHE A 385 -10.42 3.06 5.14
N CYS A 386 -10.02 1.79 5.03
CA CYS A 386 -10.74 0.67 5.65
C CYS A 386 -10.72 0.74 7.18
N SER A 387 -9.62 1.18 7.79
CA SER A 387 -9.52 1.27 9.25
C SER A 387 -10.30 2.41 9.85
N CYS A 388 -10.50 3.48 9.08
CA CYS A 388 -11.15 4.69 9.55
C CYS A 388 -12.66 4.71 9.27
N TYR A 389 -13.18 3.76 8.48
CA TYR A 389 -14.60 3.71 8.16
C TYR A 389 -15.42 3.12 9.31
N GLU A 390 -16.43 3.84 9.74
CA GLU A 390 -17.41 3.37 10.72
C GLU A 390 -18.83 3.79 10.31
N ASP A 391 -19.75 2.82 10.32
CA ASP A 391 -21.19 3.08 10.28
C ASP A 391 -21.72 3.04 11.73
N GLN A 392 -21.74 4.20 12.36
CA GLN A 392 -21.98 4.39 13.77
C GLN A 392 -23.49 4.48 14.07
N ASP A 393 -23.96 3.63 14.98
CA ASP A 393 -25.31 3.70 15.52
C ASP A 393 -25.32 4.71 16.69
N LEU A 394 -26.13 5.76 16.56
CA LEU A 394 -26.31 6.80 17.59
C LEU A 394 -27.53 6.55 18.50
N GLY A 395 -28.22 5.44 18.30
CA GLY A 395 -29.46 5.09 19.00
C GLY A 395 -30.71 5.69 18.35
N ASN A 396 -31.88 5.22 18.80
CA ASN A 396 -33.18 5.67 18.30
C ASN A 396 -33.36 5.60 16.76
N GLY A 397 -32.62 4.74 16.09
CA GLY A 397 -32.64 4.61 14.63
C GLY A 397 -31.84 5.67 13.87
N ASP A 398 -31.14 6.56 14.57
CA ASP A 398 -30.21 7.53 13.97
C ASP A 398 -28.83 6.89 13.77
N ARG A 399 -28.28 7.02 12.56
CA ARG A 399 -26.97 6.48 12.18
C ARG A 399 -26.14 7.55 11.49
N ARG A 400 -24.81 7.45 11.61
CA ARG A 400 -23.88 8.25 10.81
C ARG A 400 -22.76 7.38 10.26
N VAL A 401 -22.42 7.61 9.00
CA VAL A 401 -21.16 7.12 8.46
C VAL A 401 -20.08 8.15 8.75
N VAL A 402 -18.97 7.71 9.29
CA VAL A 402 -17.85 8.57 9.65
C VAL A 402 -16.53 7.93 9.23
N LEU A 403 -15.62 8.78 8.72
CA LEU A 403 -14.23 8.40 8.43
C LEU A 403 -13.32 9.03 9.49
N HIS A 404 -12.84 8.22 10.43
CA HIS A 404 -11.98 8.63 11.54
C HIS A 404 -10.51 8.83 11.12
N PHE A 405 -10.28 9.51 10.01
CA PHE A 405 -8.90 9.78 9.57
C PHE A 405 -8.10 10.51 10.66
N PRO A 406 -6.81 10.16 10.86
CA PRO A 406 -5.89 11.03 11.58
C PRO A 406 -6.04 12.46 11.03
N ALA A 407 -6.25 13.45 11.90
CA ALA A 407 -6.58 14.81 11.46
C ALA A 407 -5.53 15.38 10.47
N ALA A 408 -4.27 14.99 10.65
CA ALA A 408 -3.17 15.35 9.76
C ALA A 408 -3.31 14.76 8.35
N LEU A 409 -4.01 13.63 8.17
CA LEU A 409 -4.23 12.98 6.87
C LEU A 409 -5.56 13.36 6.22
N ALA A 410 -6.51 13.93 6.98
CA ALA A 410 -7.84 14.27 6.47
C ALA A 410 -7.76 15.12 5.18
N PRO A 411 -8.58 14.81 4.16
CA PRO A 411 -8.57 15.56 2.90
C PRO A 411 -9.00 17.02 3.07
N VAL A 412 -10.01 17.26 3.90
CA VAL A 412 -10.48 18.59 4.32
C VAL A 412 -10.15 18.75 5.79
N LYS A 413 -9.41 19.80 6.16
CA LYS A 413 -8.97 20.02 7.54
C LYS A 413 -10.07 20.63 8.41
N CYS A 414 -10.86 21.52 7.81
CA CYS A 414 -12.00 22.12 8.48
C CYS A 414 -13.11 22.50 7.49
N ALA A 415 -14.33 22.61 8.00
CA ALA A 415 -15.45 23.14 7.24
C ALA A 415 -16.10 24.29 8.00
N VAL A 416 -16.35 25.42 7.34
CA VAL A 416 -17.04 26.59 7.92
C VAL A 416 -18.50 26.57 7.48
N LEU A 417 -19.40 26.52 8.45
CA LEU A 417 -20.82 26.24 8.24
C LEU A 417 -21.65 27.36 8.84
N PRO A 418 -22.28 28.25 8.04
CA PRO A 418 -23.21 29.23 8.59
C PRO A 418 -24.44 28.53 9.14
N LEU A 419 -24.91 28.85 10.33
CA LEU A 419 -26.08 28.19 10.96
C LEU A 419 -27.31 28.28 10.08
N VAL A 420 -27.56 29.45 9.50
CA VAL A 420 -28.64 29.71 8.53
C VAL A 420 -28.10 30.51 7.32
N LYS A 421 -28.87 30.51 6.21
CA LYS A 421 -28.47 31.17 4.94
C LYS A 421 -28.91 32.65 4.87
N LYS A 422 -28.88 33.37 5.95
CA LYS A 422 -29.32 34.77 6.03
C LYS A 422 -28.59 35.51 7.14
N ASP A 423 -28.93 36.76 7.31
CA ASP A 423 -28.50 37.63 8.41
C ASP A 423 -26.97 37.84 8.45
N GLY A 424 -26.27 37.78 7.28
CA GLY A 424 -24.82 38.00 7.19
C GLY A 424 -23.95 36.80 7.60
N LEU A 425 -24.55 35.68 8.00
CA LEU A 425 -23.80 34.49 8.44
C LEU A 425 -23.02 33.80 7.29
N PRO A 426 -23.56 33.66 6.06
CA PRO A 426 -22.80 33.14 4.93
C PRO A 426 -21.58 33.97 4.59
N GLU A 427 -21.71 35.30 4.62
CA GLU A 427 -20.64 36.26 4.34
C GLU A 427 -19.52 36.13 5.39
N LYS A 428 -19.89 36.05 6.67
CA LYS A 428 -18.96 35.84 7.79
C LYS A 428 -18.26 34.48 7.71
N ALA A 429 -19.00 33.44 7.32
CA ALA A 429 -18.41 32.11 7.11
C ALA A 429 -17.35 32.12 5.99
N ARG A 430 -17.61 32.80 4.89
CA ARG A 430 -16.64 32.98 3.79
C ARG A 430 -15.45 33.84 4.22
N GLU A 431 -15.64 34.89 5.02
CA GLU A 431 -14.53 35.67 5.58
C GLU A 431 -13.58 34.77 6.39
N ILE A 432 -14.12 33.95 7.29
CA ILE A 432 -13.32 33.00 8.10
C ILE A 432 -12.62 31.98 7.20
N GLN A 433 -13.33 31.39 6.25
CA GLN A 433 -12.72 30.45 5.29
C GLN A 433 -11.60 31.11 4.47
N HIS A 434 -11.77 32.37 4.05
CA HIS A 434 -10.74 33.12 3.33
C HIS A 434 -9.45 33.33 4.14
N LYS A 435 -9.53 33.46 5.46
CA LYS A 435 -8.37 33.53 6.34
C LYS A 435 -7.68 32.17 6.44
N LEU A 436 -8.47 31.10 6.63
CA LEU A 436 -7.95 29.75 6.88
C LEU A 436 -7.40 29.01 5.64
N ARG A 437 -7.86 29.38 4.43
CA ARG A 437 -7.55 28.65 3.18
C ARG A 437 -6.08 28.70 2.73
N PHE A 438 -5.30 29.61 3.29
CA PHE A 438 -3.87 29.70 2.97
C PHE A 438 -3.06 28.58 3.64
N ASP A 439 -3.53 28.08 4.78
CA ASP A 439 -2.83 27.10 5.60
C ASP A 439 -3.53 25.73 5.59
N PHE A 440 -4.84 25.71 5.30
CA PHE A 440 -5.65 24.50 5.40
C PHE A 440 -6.58 24.31 4.20
N THR A 441 -6.79 23.05 3.79
CA THR A 441 -7.92 22.70 2.93
C THR A 441 -9.21 22.91 3.73
N CYS A 442 -9.96 23.95 3.36
CA CYS A 442 -11.12 24.44 4.09
C CYS A 442 -12.33 24.59 3.14
N GLN A 443 -13.47 24.03 3.52
CA GLN A 443 -14.73 24.09 2.76
C GLN A 443 -15.75 24.99 3.45
N VAL A 444 -16.66 25.57 2.63
CA VAL A 444 -17.90 26.20 3.13
C VAL A 444 -19.08 25.39 2.59
N ASP A 445 -20.02 25.02 3.46
CA ASP A 445 -21.23 24.31 3.06
C ASP A 445 -22.46 25.05 3.62
N GLU A 446 -23.35 25.43 2.72
CA GLU A 446 -24.58 26.17 3.04
C GLU A 446 -25.85 25.37 2.70
N LYS A 447 -25.71 24.16 2.11
CA LYS A 447 -26.85 23.37 1.64
C LYS A 447 -27.48 22.59 2.79
N ASP A 448 -28.80 22.57 2.87
CA ASP A 448 -29.61 21.86 3.88
C ASP A 448 -29.45 22.36 5.33
N SER A 449 -29.94 21.60 6.31
CA SER A 449 -29.81 21.90 7.73
C SER A 449 -28.37 21.66 8.24
N ILE A 450 -28.01 22.32 9.34
CA ILE A 450 -26.69 22.19 9.96
C ILE A 450 -26.34 20.74 10.30
N GLY A 451 -27.31 19.95 10.80
CA GLY A 451 -27.11 18.54 11.10
C GLY A 451 -26.73 17.70 9.87
N LYS A 452 -27.38 17.97 8.70
CA LYS A 452 -27.02 17.28 7.44
C LYS A 452 -25.64 17.70 6.94
N ARG A 453 -25.22 18.95 7.17
CA ARG A 453 -23.88 19.40 6.82
C ARG A 453 -22.82 18.73 7.65
N TYR A 454 -23.03 18.58 8.98
CA TYR A 454 -22.15 17.79 9.82
C TYR A 454 -22.00 16.35 9.33
N ARG A 455 -23.12 15.69 8.97
CA ARG A 455 -23.09 14.32 8.43
C ARG A 455 -22.25 14.21 7.16
N ARG A 456 -22.36 15.18 6.24
CA ARG A 456 -21.52 15.20 5.02
C ARG A 456 -20.04 15.35 5.34
N GLN A 457 -19.69 16.17 6.32
CA GLN A 457 -18.31 16.37 6.75
C GLN A 457 -17.77 15.14 7.51
N ASP A 458 -18.58 14.52 8.34
CA ASP A 458 -18.24 13.25 9.01
C ASP A 458 -17.96 12.15 7.96
N ALA A 459 -18.78 12.06 6.91
CA ALA A 459 -18.67 11.06 5.84
C ALA A 459 -17.40 11.20 4.97
N ILE A 460 -16.82 12.40 4.87
CA ILE A 460 -15.55 12.63 4.17
C ILE A 460 -14.34 12.74 5.13
N GLY A 461 -14.59 12.60 6.44
CA GLY A 461 -13.55 12.56 7.45
C GLY A 461 -12.97 13.92 7.85
N THR A 462 -13.72 15.02 7.68
CA THR A 462 -13.31 16.36 8.12
C THR A 462 -13.24 16.40 9.65
N PRO A 463 -12.08 16.65 10.28
CA PRO A 463 -11.93 16.55 11.73
C PRO A 463 -12.62 17.67 12.50
N PHE A 464 -12.79 18.85 11.89
CA PHE A 464 -13.31 20.03 12.56
C PHE A 464 -14.37 20.74 11.70
N CYS A 465 -15.54 21.03 12.31
CA CYS A 465 -16.55 21.89 11.74
C CYS A 465 -16.68 23.17 12.57
N ILE A 466 -16.61 24.31 11.91
CA ILE A 466 -16.69 25.65 12.49
C ILE A 466 -18.08 26.21 12.16
N THR A 467 -18.94 26.35 13.16
CA THR A 467 -20.29 26.90 12.96
C THR A 467 -20.29 28.39 13.27
N VAL A 468 -20.76 29.16 12.29
CA VAL A 468 -20.97 30.61 12.37
C VAL A 468 -22.45 30.86 12.64
N ASP A 469 -22.76 31.50 13.76
CA ASP A 469 -24.10 31.81 14.22
C ASP A 469 -24.28 33.31 14.52
N HIS A 470 -25.44 33.72 15.03
CA HIS A 470 -25.71 35.14 15.30
C HIS A 470 -24.77 35.72 16.39
N GLN A 471 -24.39 34.93 17.40
CA GLN A 471 -23.44 35.36 18.41
C GLN A 471 -22.05 35.65 17.79
N THR A 472 -21.68 34.94 16.71
CA THR A 472 -20.43 35.23 15.98
C THR A 472 -20.37 36.68 15.47
N LEU A 473 -21.50 37.25 15.08
CA LEU A 473 -21.55 38.64 14.60
C LEU A 473 -21.40 39.64 15.74
N GLU A 474 -21.73 39.26 16.97
CA GLU A 474 -21.68 40.11 18.15
C GLU A 474 -20.31 40.13 18.83
N ASP A 475 -19.69 38.94 19.01
CA ASP A 475 -18.49 38.79 19.83
C ASP A 475 -17.31 38.10 19.10
N ASN A 476 -17.45 37.87 17.78
CA ASN A 476 -16.43 37.18 16.94
C ASN A 476 -16.06 35.78 17.44
N THR A 477 -16.94 35.10 18.20
CA THR A 477 -16.74 33.69 18.59
C THR A 477 -17.48 32.73 17.66
N VAL A 478 -17.00 31.50 17.51
CA VAL A 478 -17.60 30.44 16.69
C VAL A 478 -17.69 29.14 17.48
N THR A 479 -18.58 28.25 17.06
CA THR A 479 -18.62 26.90 17.62
C THR A 479 -17.70 25.97 16.84
N LEU A 480 -16.69 25.41 17.48
CA LEU A 480 -15.80 24.39 16.95
C LEU A 480 -16.31 23.00 17.36
N ARG A 481 -16.74 22.19 16.38
CA ARG A 481 -17.20 20.81 16.60
C ARG A 481 -16.11 19.82 16.21
N HIS A 482 -15.84 18.87 17.09
CA HIS A 482 -14.95 17.75 16.89
C HIS A 482 -15.71 16.56 16.25
N ARG A 483 -15.18 16.01 15.14
CA ARG A 483 -15.80 14.89 14.42
C ARG A 483 -15.96 13.64 15.30
N ASP A 484 -14.89 13.27 16.01
CA ASP A 484 -14.81 11.96 16.67
C ASP A 484 -15.67 11.91 17.94
N THR A 485 -15.65 12.95 18.76
CA THR A 485 -16.44 13.04 20.02
C THR A 485 -17.79 13.69 19.83
N MET A 486 -18.01 14.44 18.74
CA MET A 486 -19.15 15.34 18.49
C MET A 486 -19.25 16.49 19.51
N GLU A 487 -18.27 16.63 20.39
CA GLU A 487 -18.21 17.75 21.33
C GLU A 487 -18.07 19.07 20.59
N GLN A 488 -18.63 20.11 21.20
CA GLN A 488 -18.63 21.46 20.68
C GLN A 488 -18.08 22.41 21.73
N GLU A 489 -17.15 23.25 21.33
CA GLU A 489 -16.58 24.28 22.18
C GLU A 489 -16.71 25.65 21.51
N ARG A 490 -16.83 26.71 22.32
CA ARG A 490 -16.87 28.08 21.83
C ARG A 490 -15.47 28.66 21.84
N VAL A 491 -14.99 29.15 20.70
CA VAL A 491 -13.63 29.69 20.53
C VAL A 491 -13.68 31.01 19.77
N ASN A 492 -12.68 31.87 19.97
CA ASN A 492 -12.56 33.10 19.17
C ASN A 492 -12.17 32.76 17.73
N ALA A 493 -12.81 33.40 16.76
CA ALA A 493 -12.52 33.16 15.34
C ALA A 493 -11.07 33.52 14.96
N ASP A 494 -10.44 34.47 15.66
CA ASP A 494 -9.06 34.87 15.42
C ASP A 494 -8.03 33.85 15.94
N ASP A 495 -8.42 32.95 16.84
CA ASP A 495 -7.57 31.87 17.35
C ASP A 495 -7.63 30.58 16.51
N LEU A 496 -8.54 30.49 15.54
CA LEU A 496 -8.80 29.28 14.77
C LEU A 496 -7.56 28.76 14.03
N GLU A 497 -6.78 29.65 13.42
CA GLU A 497 -5.56 29.26 12.70
C GLU A 497 -4.59 28.52 13.62
N LYS A 498 -4.33 29.09 14.79
CA LYS A 498 -3.45 28.48 15.79
C LYS A 498 -3.99 27.13 16.30
N ILE A 499 -5.29 27.10 16.66
CA ILE A 499 -5.96 25.88 17.15
C ILE A 499 -5.89 24.76 16.11
N LEU A 500 -6.20 25.08 14.86
CA LEU A 500 -6.17 24.09 13.78
C LEU A 500 -4.75 23.64 13.46
N ALA A 501 -3.77 24.57 13.40
CA ALA A 501 -2.37 24.24 13.13
C ALA A 501 -1.81 23.21 14.11
N GLU A 502 -2.15 23.33 15.40
CA GLU A 502 -1.73 22.36 16.40
C GLU A 502 -2.36 20.97 16.18
N LYS A 503 -3.64 20.93 15.77
CA LYS A 503 -4.44 19.70 15.70
C LYS A 503 -4.28 18.93 14.38
N VAL A 504 -4.08 19.63 13.25
CA VAL A 504 -4.05 19.01 11.90
C VAL A 504 -2.65 18.92 11.28
N SER A 505 -1.61 19.38 11.98
CA SER A 505 -0.23 19.35 11.48
C SER A 505 0.30 17.93 11.37
N LEU A 506 1.03 17.65 10.28
CA LEU A 506 1.83 16.43 10.14
C LEU A 506 2.90 16.29 11.24
N ASN A 507 3.35 17.40 11.82
CA ASN A 507 4.29 17.38 12.94
C ASN A 507 3.77 16.56 14.13
N SER A 508 2.44 16.47 14.32
CA SER A 508 1.84 15.63 15.36
C SER A 508 2.13 14.14 15.16
N LEU A 509 2.24 13.69 13.90
CA LEU A 509 2.60 12.33 13.55
C LEU A 509 4.13 12.14 13.55
N LEU A 510 4.87 13.09 12.96
CA LEU A 510 6.34 13.03 12.87
C LEU A 510 7.00 13.00 14.24
N LYS A 511 6.51 13.78 15.20
CA LYS A 511 7.03 13.79 16.60
C LYS A 511 6.86 12.43 17.31
N LYS A 512 5.91 11.59 16.91
CA LYS A 512 5.78 10.23 17.46
C LYS A 512 6.89 9.29 16.96
N LEU A 513 7.62 9.67 15.90
CA LEU A 513 8.69 8.88 15.32
C LEU A 513 10.05 9.13 15.99
N LEU A 514 10.19 10.23 16.68
CA LEU A 514 11.37 10.55 17.51
C LEU A 514 11.22 9.90 18.88
#